data_20d3394f23aaabac30236001480bb346
#
_entry.id   20d3394f23aaabac30236001480bb346
#
_cell.length_a   1.000
_cell.length_b   1.000
_cell.length_c   1.000
_cell.angle_alpha   90.00
_cell.angle_beta   90.00
_cell.angle_gamma   90.00
#
_symmetry.space_group_name_H-M   'P 1'
#
loop_
_entity.id
_entity.type
_entity.pdbx_description
1 polymer ?
#
loop_
_entity_poly.entity_id
_entity_poly.type
_entity_poly.pdbx_seq_one_letter_code
_entity_poly.pdbx_strand_id
1 'polypeptide(L)'
;MIEADKLLVAVGRAPVTGGLNLEKSRVQFERGFIKTDGTMRTAEPNLYAIGDVVAGSPQLAHVASAEGMVAVAHIAGKPTHAINYTRVPNCTYCEPQVASVGLTEQVAKAQGLQYKVGKFPFIGNSKATILGMHEGFIKMLADAKDGTLLGVHMIGPVVTELVSEATLALQLNASADELMETIHAHPTVYEAMLDAANNIYGLTINA
;
A
#
# COMPACT_ATOMS: atom_id res chain seq x y z
N MET A 1 26.38 -20.63 15.27
CA MET A 1 26.32 -21.34 13.97
C MET A 1 25.00 -22.04 13.94
N ILE A 2 24.24 -21.92 12.82
CA ILE A 2 22.96 -22.61 12.63
C ILE A 2 23.25 -23.70 11.59
N GLU A 3 22.91 -24.94 11.92
CA GLU A 3 22.98 -26.06 10.99
C GLU A 3 21.64 -26.22 10.28
N ALA A 4 21.63 -26.37 8.96
CA ALA A 4 20.43 -26.54 8.15
C ALA A 4 20.72 -27.37 6.91
N ASP A 5 19.75 -28.14 6.45
CA ASP A 5 19.85 -28.96 5.23
C ASP A 5 19.83 -28.11 3.95
N LYS A 6 19.16 -26.96 4.00
CA LYS A 6 19.00 -26.04 2.85
C LYS A 6 19.02 -24.60 3.32
N LEU A 7 19.53 -23.73 2.45
CA LEU A 7 19.51 -22.27 2.64
C LEU A 7 18.67 -21.62 1.54
N LEU A 8 17.65 -20.84 1.95
CA LEU A 8 16.91 -19.98 1.04
C LEU A 8 17.47 -18.55 1.13
N VAL A 9 17.94 -18.03 -0.01
CA VAL A 9 18.37 -16.62 -0.14
C VAL A 9 17.25 -15.85 -0.80
N ALA A 10 16.59 -14.95 -0.03
CA ALA A 10 15.44 -14.17 -0.47
C ALA A 10 15.62 -12.69 -0.02
N VAL A 11 16.78 -12.09 -0.34
CA VAL A 11 17.22 -10.77 0.16
C VAL A 11 16.89 -9.60 -0.76
N GLY A 12 16.06 -9.82 -1.78
CA GLY A 12 15.63 -8.79 -2.73
C GLY A 12 15.82 -9.19 -4.19
N ARG A 13 15.47 -8.26 -5.07
CA ARG A 13 15.54 -8.40 -6.53
C ARG A 13 16.32 -7.24 -7.13
N ALA A 14 17.03 -7.51 -8.23
CA ALA A 14 17.72 -6.52 -9.03
C ALA A 14 17.07 -6.40 -10.42
N PRO A 15 17.14 -5.23 -11.08
CA PRO A 15 16.66 -5.10 -12.45
C PRO A 15 17.53 -5.87 -13.41
N VAL A 16 16.93 -6.47 -14.44
CA VAL A 16 17.61 -7.18 -15.52
C VAL A 16 17.48 -6.36 -16.80
N THR A 17 18.49 -5.55 -17.10
CA THR A 17 18.54 -4.66 -18.28
C THR A 17 19.63 -5.05 -19.29
N GLY A 18 20.42 -6.06 -18.96
CA GLY A 18 21.51 -6.56 -19.83
C GLY A 18 20.97 -7.07 -21.17
N GLY A 19 21.72 -6.78 -22.26
CA GLY A 19 21.35 -7.22 -23.61
C GLY A 19 20.34 -6.32 -24.34
N LEU A 20 19.81 -5.28 -23.68
CA LEU A 20 18.89 -4.32 -24.32
C LEU A 20 19.64 -3.19 -25.06
N ASN A 21 20.96 -3.14 -25.01
CA ASN A 21 21.82 -2.11 -25.59
C ASN A 21 21.44 -0.66 -25.18
N LEU A 22 20.91 -0.50 -23.97
CA LEU A 22 20.44 0.80 -23.46
C LEU A 22 21.58 1.80 -23.28
N GLU A 23 22.83 1.34 -23.18
CA GLU A 23 24.03 2.17 -23.17
C GLU A 23 24.24 2.98 -24.46
N LYS A 24 23.56 2.62 -25.55
CA LYS A 24 23.56 3.34 -26.84
C LYS A 24 22.39 4.35 -26.96
N SER A 25 21.56 4.45 -25.93
CA SER A 25 20.40 5.34 -25.86
C SER A 25 20.62 6.46 -24.84
N ARG A 26 19.63 7.35 -24.70
CA ARG A 26 19.61 8.39 -23.66
C ARG A 26 19.00 7.92 -22.34
N VAL A 27 18.68 6.64 -22.22
CA VAL A 27 18.10 6.06 -20.99
C VAL A 27 19.03 6.34 -19.81
N GLN A 28 18.45 6.86 -18.73
CA GLN A 28 19.15 7.13 -17.48
C GLN A 28 18.86 6.04 -16.47
N PHE A 29 19.85 5.74 -15.64
CA PHE A 29 19.75 4.71 -14.61
C PHE A 29 19.94 5.30 -13.21
N GLU A 30 19.28 4.70 -12.24
CA GLU A 30 19.52 4.90 -10.83
C GLU A 30 19.68 3.54 -10.15
N ARG A 31 20.87 3.23 -9.64
CA ARG A 31 21.19 1.92 -9.02
C ARG A 31 20.84 0.71 -9.91
N GLY A 32 20.96 0.86 -11.22
CA GLY A 32 20.63 -0.17 -12.20
C GLY A 32 19.17 -0.17 -12.69
N PHE A 33 18.27 0.56 -12.05
CA PHE A 33 16.89 0.72 -12.47
C PHE A 33 16.75 1.87 -13.49
N ILE A 34 15.78 1.74 -14.39
CA ILE A 34 15.52 2.75 -15.44
C ILE A 34 14.74 3.93 -14.84
N LYS A 35 15.23 5.15 -15.06
CA LYS A 35 14.52 6.37 -14.66
C LYS A 35 13.43 6.72 -15.67
N THR A 36 12.24 7.04 -15.15
CA THR A 36 11.10 7.52 -15.93
C THR A 36 10.57 8.82 -15.36
N ASP A 37 9.80 9.56 -16.16
CA ASP A 37 8.97 10.65 -15.67
C ASP A 37 7.60 10.14 -15.16
N GLY A 38 6.73 11.06 -14.72
CA GLY A 38 5.39 10.71 -14.21
C GLY A 38 4.46 10.06 -15.23
N THR A 39 4.85 9.99 -16.51
CA THR A 39 4.13 9.32 -17.60
C THR A 39 4.76 7.98 -17.99
N MET A 40 5.71 7.49 -17.21
CA MET A 40 6.51 6.28 -17.47
C MET A 40 7.46 6.39 -18.67
N ARG A 41 7.66 7.58 -19.24
CA ARG A 41 8.57 7.80 -20.35
C ARG A 41 10.01 7.95 -19.85
N THR A 42 10.96 7.33 -20.56
CA THR A 42 12.39 7.48 -20.29
C THR A 42 12.94 8.76 -20.94
N ALA A 43 14.23 9.07 -20.70
CA ALA A 43 14.92 10.15 -21.40
C ALA A 43 15.15 9.85 -22.90
N GLU A 44 15.01 8.59 -23.33
CA GLU A 44 15.03 8.23 -24.76
C GLU A 44 13.64 8.46 -25.35
N PRO A 45 13.49 9.25 -26.42
CA PRO A 45 12.20 9.47 -27.07
C PRO A 45 11.55 8.15 -27.51
N ASN A 46 10.22 8.05 -27.31
CA ASN A 46 9.41 6.87 -27.67
C ASN A 46 9.76 5.57 -26.92
N LEU A 47 10.58 5.65 -25.86
CA LEU A 47 10.87 4.51 -25.00
C LEU A 47 10.26 4.74 -23.61
N TYR A 48 9.50 3.75 -23.16
CA TYR A 48 8.84 3.72 -21.85
C TYR A 48 9.36 2.53 -21.05
N ALA A 49 9.34 2.65 -19.73
CA ALA A 49 9.65 1.55 -18.83
C ALA A 49 8.57 1.46 -17.74
N ILE A 50 8.15 0.24 -17.41
CA ILE A 50 7.15 -0.05 -16.39
C ILE A 50 7.58 -1.26 -15.56
N GLY A 51 7.00 -1.40 -14.37
CA GLY A 51 7.21 -2.56 -13.49
C GLY A 51 8.56 -2.57 -12.79
N ASP A 52 9.00 -3.76 -12.45
CA ASP A 52 10.14 -4.03 -11.56
C ASP A 52 11.47 -3.39 -12.02
N VAL A 53 11.55 -2.93 -13.26
CA VAL A 53 12.74 -2.30 -13.83
C VAL A 53 12.81 -0.78 -13.57
N VAL A 54 11.71 -0.16 -13.12
CA VAL A 54 11.59 1.28 -12.93
C VAL A 54 12.18 1.73 -11.59
N ALA A 55 12.98 2.79 -11.62
CA ALA A 55 13.56 3.38 -10.42
C ALA A 55 12.49 3.96 -9.50
N GLY A 56 12.50 3.55 -8.23
CA GLY A 56 11.56 4.02 -7.21
C GLY A 56 10.16 3.42 -7.27
N SER A 57 9.85 2.58 -8.28
CA SER A 57 8.60 1.84 -8.35
C SER A 57 8.60 0.67 -7.36
N PRO A 58 7.51 0.44 -6.61
CA PRO A 58 7.32 -0.80 -5.89
C PRO A 58 7.30 -2.00 -6.86
N GLN A 59 8.06 -3.05 -6.52
CA GLN A 59 8.16 -4.27 -7.35
C GLN A 59 6.92 -5.17 -7.17
N LEU A 60 5.76 -4.67 -7.60
CA LEU A 60 4.44 -5.28 -7.43
C LEU A 60 3.71 -5.35 -8.78
N ALA A 61 3.07 -6.48 -9.06
CA ALA A 61 2.38 -6.71 -10.33
C ALA A 61 1.26 -5.69 -10.60
N HIS A 62 0.48 -5.33 -9.59
CA HIS A 62 -0.59 -4.34 -9.72
C HIS A 62 -0.06 -2.92 -9.96
N VAL A 63 1.14 -2.60 -9.47
CA VAL A 63 1.82 -1.34 -9.79
C VAL A 63 2.24 -1.33 -11.25
N ALA A 64 2.89 -2.39 -11.73
CA ALA A 64 3.28 -2.51 -13.13
C ALA A 64 2.09 -2.38 -14.09
N SER A 65 0.93 -2.95 -13.72
CA SER A 65 -0.32 -2.82 -14.49
C SER A 65 -0.80 -1.35 -14.54
N ALA A 66 -0.78 -0.65 -13.40
CA ALA A 66 -1.17 0.76 -13.34
C ALA A 66 -0.21 1.65 -14.14
N GLU A 67 1.10 1.41 -14.04
CA GLU A 67 2.12 2.10 -14.83
C GLU A 67 1.92 1.87 -16.33
N GLY A 68 1.57 0.64 -16.75
CA GLY A 68 1.23 0.31 -18.11
C GLY A 68 0.03 1.11 -18.63
N MET A 69 -1.01 1.28 -17.82
CA MET A 69 -2.18 2.11 -18.17
C MET A 69 -1.79 3.59 -18.34
N VAL A 70 -0.95 4.13 -17.47
CA VAL A 70 -0.42 5.50 -17.58
C VAL A 70 0.40 5.67 -18.86
N ALA A 71 1.32 4.75 -19.13
CA ALA A 71 2.16 4.79 -20.32
C ALA A 71 1.33 4.74 -21.62
N VAL A 72 0.37 3.82 -21.71
CA VAL A 72 -0.48 3.67 -22.90
C VAL A 72 -1.39 4.88 -23.09
N ALA A 73 -1.96 5.43 -22.03
CA ALA A 73 -2.77 6.65 -22.10
C ALA A 73 -1.95 7.83 -22.63
N HIS A 74 -0.72 7.99 -22.14
CA HIS A 74 0.20 9.03 -22.60
C HIS A 74 0.57 8.85 -24.09
N ILE A 75 0.92 7.62 -24.51
CA ILE A 75 1.20 7.29 -25.91
C ILE A 75 0.01 7.62 -26.83
N ALA A 76 -1.19 7.38 -26.35
CA ALA A 76 -2.43 7.66 -27.08
C ALA A 76 -2.84 9.15 -27.03
N GLY A 77 -2.04 10.03 -26.43
CA GLY A 77 -2.36 11.46 -26.29
C GLY A 77 -3.56 11.75 -25.38
N LYS A 78 -3.90 10.82 -24.49
CA LYS A 78 -5.01 10.98 -23.53
C LYS A 78 -4.51 11.60 -22.23
N PRO A 79 -5.37 12.34 -21.50
CA PRO A 79 -5.02 12.81 -20.15
C PRO A 79 -4.62 11.65 -19.25
N THR A 80 -3.55 11.83 -18.48
CA THR A 80 -3.09 10.87 -17.50
C THR A 80 -2.47 11.60 -16.31
N HIS A 81 -2.36 10.91 -15.17
CA HIS A 81 -1.79 11.43 -13.94
C HIS A 81 -0.69 10.50 -13.45
N ALA A 82 0.35 11.08 -12.89
CA ALA A 82 1.40 10.31 -12.23
C ALA A 82 0.82 9.47 -11.08
N ILE A 83 1.34 8.25 -10.93
CA ILE A 83 0.94 7.37 -9.84
C ILE A 83 1.49 7.91 -8.52
N ASN A 84 0.61 7.99 -7.52
CA ASN A 84 1.03 8.25 -6.16
C ASN A 84 1.40 6.94 -5.47
N TYR A 85 2.67 6.60 -5.44
CA TYR A 85 3.15 5.36 -4.85
C TYR A 85 2.92 5.25 -3.33
N THR A 86 2.65 6.36 -2.63
CA THR A 86 2.29 6.30 -1.21
C THR A 86 0.89 5.71 -0.97
N ARG A 87 0.07 5.60 -2.01
CA ARG A 87 -1.30 5.06 -1.96
C ARG A 87 -1.42 3.67 -2.58
N VAL A 88 -0.29 3.01 -2.79
CA VAL A 88 -0.24 1.64 -3.31
C VAL A 88 -0.37 0.66 -2.15
N PRO A 89 -1.34 -0.28 -2.18
CA PRO A 89 -1.44 -1.32 -1.17
C PRO A 89 -0.29 -2.32 -1.30
N ASN A 90 0.23 -2.75 -0.15
CA ASN A 90 1.24 -3.79 -0.04
C ASN A 90 0.66 -4.95 0.78
N CYS A 91 0.74 -6.17 0.24
CA CYS A 91 0.19 -7.38 0.84
C CYS A 91 1.27 -8.45 0.97
N THR A 92 1.30 -9.12 2.14
CA THR A 92 2.08 -10.33 2.36
C THR A 92 1.11 -11.47 2.67
N TYR A 93 1.11 -12.46 1.78
CA TYR A 93 0.21 -13.62 1.81
C TYR A 93 0.80 -14.73 2.70
N CYS A 94 0.82 -14.48 3.98
CA CYS A 94 1.25 -15.41 5.04
C CYS A 94 0.06 -15.66 6.00
N GLU A 95 0.27 -16.39 7.10
CA GLU A 95 -0.73 -16.61 8.14
C GLU A 95 -0.13 -16.21 9.49
N PRO A 96 -0.70 -15.22 10.18
CA PRO A 96 -1.76 -14.30 9.73
C PRO A 96 -1.29 -13.41 8.57
N GLN A 97 -2.24 -12.97 7.71
CA GLN A 97 -1.94 -12.07 6.59
C GLN A 97 -1.46 -10.70 7.07
N VAL A 98 -0.68 -10.00 6.23
CA VAL A 98 -0.27 -8.61 6.48
C VAL A 98 -0.63 -7.75 5.29
N ALA A 99 -1.22 -6.59 5.55
CA ALA A 99 -1.52 -5.60 4.51
C ALA A 99 -1.32 -4.17 5.01
N SER A 100 -0.94 -3.28 4.10
CA SER A 100 -0.72 -1.88 4.45
C SER A 100 -0.89 -0.97 3.25
N VAL A 101 -1.29 0.27 3.52
CA VAL A 101 -1.30 1.37 2.55
C VAL A 101 -1.07 2.69 3.26
N GLY A 102 -0.38 3.64 2.61
CA GLY A 102 -0.13 4.96 3.17
C GLY A 102 1.10 5.05 4.07
N LEU A 103 1.15 6.09 4.88
CA LEU A 103 2.28 6.41 5.74
C LEU A 103 2.32 5.53 6.99
N THR A 104 3.52 5.11 7.39
CA THR A 104 3.74 4.54 8.72
C THR A 104 3.91 5.66 9.75
N GLU A 105 3.73 5.36 11.04
CA GLU A 105 4.03 6.32 12.13
C GLU A 105 5.47 6.84 12.05
N GLN A 106 6.41 5.97 11.69
CA GLN A 106 7.81 6.35 11.56
C GLN A 106 8.01 7.41 10.47
N VAL A 107 7.36 7.23 9.32
CA VAL A 107 7.44 8.17 8.20
C VAL A 107 6.70 9.46 8.54
N ALA A 108 5.50 9.39 9.10
CA ALA A 108 4.73 10.56 9.52
C ALA A 108 5.51 11.42 10.54
N LYS A 109 6.13 10.76 11.53
CA LYS A 109 6.98 11.42 12.51
C LYS A 109 8.23 12.06 11.88
N ALA A 110 8.90 11.37 10.95
CA ALA A 110 10.06 11.90 10.25
C ALA A 110 9.73 13.12 9.38
N GLN A 111 8.49 13.19 8.86
CA GLN A 111 7.96 14.33 8.11
C GLN A 111 7.42 15.46 8.99
N GLY A 112 7.44 15.31 10.33
CA GLY A 112 6.93 16.31 11.27
C GLY A 112 5.41 16.43 11.29
N LEU A 113 4.67 15.46 10.75
CA LEU A 113 3.22 15.47 10.74
C LEU A 113 2.66 15.27 12.14
N GLN A 114 1.60 16.00 12.46
CA GLN A 114 0.79 15.75 13.65
C GLN A 114 -0.31 14.76 13.30
N TYR A 115 -0.35 13.64 13.98
CA TYR A 115 -1.29 12.56 13.67
C TYR A 115 -1.91 11.96 14.93
N LYS A 116 -3.05 11.34 14.76
CA LYS A 116 -3.72 10.47 15.74
C LYS A 116 -3.64 9.03 15.25
N VAL A 117 -3.71 8.09 16.20
CA VAL A 117 -3.67 6.66 15.91
C VAL A 117 -4.91 6.01 16.49
N GLY A 118 -5.64 5.26 15.66
CA GLY A 118 -6.65 4.32 16.08
C GLY A 118 -6.17 2.88 15.90
N LYS A 119 -6.41 2.02 16.87
CA LYS A 119 -6.02 0.62 16.80
C LYS A 119 -7.15 -0.26 17.33
N PHE A 120 -7.51 -1.30 16.56
CA PHE A 120 -8.52 -2.26 16.98
C PHE A 120 -8.01 -3.70 16.81
N PRO A 121 -8.01 -4.52 17.88
CA PRO A 121 -7.60 -5.92 17.82
C PRO A 121 -8.73 -6.80 17.28
N PHE A 122 -8.42 -7.80 16.45
CA PHE A 122 -9.42 -8.69 15.88
C PHE A 122 -10.15 -9.55 16.92
N ILE A 123 -9.61 -9.73 18.12
CA ILE A 123 -10.32 -10.43 19.20
C ILE A 123 -11.63 -9.73 19.59
N GLY A 124 -11.74 -8.42 19.37
CA GLY A 124 -12.99 -7.67 19.55
C GLY A 124 -13.98 -7.80 18.38
N ASN A 125 -13.57 -8.42 17.27
CA ASN A 125 -14.43 -8.58 16.11
C ASN A 125 -15.19 -9.92 16.15
N SER A 126 -16.52 -9.87 16.15
CA SER A 126 -17.38 -11.07 16.26
C SER A 126 -17.18 -12.04 15.09
N LYS A 127 -17.00 -11.56 13.86
CA LYS A 127 -16.78 -12.42 12.70
C LYS A 127 -15.42 -13.12 12.74
N ALA A 128 -14.38 -12.43 13.16
CA ALA A 128 -13.05 -13.02 13.36
C ALA A 128 -13.12 -14.15 14.41
N THR A 129 -13.87 -13.93 15.50
CA THR A 129 -14.12 -14.93 16.54
C THR A 129 -14.89 -16.13 16.00
N ILE A 130 -15.96 -15.92 15.19
CA ILE A 130 -16.72 -17.00 14.54
C ILE A 130 -15.80 -17.84 13.63
N LEU A 131 -14.86 -17.21 12.95
CA LEU A 131 -13.90 -17.89 12.07
C LEU A 131 -12.75 -18.57 12.85
N GLY A 132 -12.62 -18.33 14.16
CA GLY A 132 -11.48 -18.79 14.95
C GLY A 132 -10.14 -18.11 14.58
N MET A 133 -10.18 -16.96 13.92
CA MET A 133 -9.03 -16.23 13.36
C MET A 133 -8.98 -14.81 13.95
N HIS A 134 -8.78 -14.69 15.25
CA HIS A 134 -8.85 -13.41 15.98
C HIS A 134 -7.50 -12.82 16.35
N GLU A 135 -6.42 -13.36 15.79
CA GLU A 135 -5.08 -12.81 15.99
C GLU A 135 -4.86 -11.56 15.15
N GLY A 136 -4.14 -10.60 15.74
CA GLY A 136 -3.74 -9.38 15.03
C GLY A 136 -4.63 -8.17 15.29
N PHE A 137 -4.49 -7.16 14.45
CA PHE A 137 -5.15 -5.86 14.62
C PHE A 137 -5.18 -5.04 13.32
N ILE A 138 -6.02 -4.02 13.30
CA ILE A 138 -5.97 -2.90 12.36
C ILE A 138 -5.43 -1.68 13.10
N LYS A 139 -4.49 -0.95 12.47
CA LYS A 139 -3.99 0.33 12.94
C LYS A 139 -4.16 1.38 11.85
N MET A 140 -4.79 2.49 12.18
CA MET A 140 -5.01 3.65 11.32
C MET A 140 -4.27 4.87 11.83
N LEU A 141 -3.73 5.65 10.89
CA LEU A 141 -3.18 6.97 11.14
C LEU A 141 -4.07 8.00 10.46
N ALA A 142 -4.45 9.05 11.18
CA ALA A 142 -5.18 10.18 10.64
C ALA A 142 -4.49 11.50 11.00
N ASP A 143 -4.59 12.50 10.13
CA ASP A 143 -4.12 13.86 10.42
C ASP A 143 -4.82 14.40 11.68
N ALA A 144 -4.05 15.00 12.58
CA ALA A 144 -4.59 15.46 13.87
C ALA A 144 -5.55 16.64 13.72
N LYS A 145 -5.45 17.38 12.60
CA LYS A 145 -6.20 18.63 12.37
C LYS A 145 -7.60 18.36 11.80
N ASP A 146 -7.67 17.54 10.76
CA ASP A 146 -8.91 17.35 9.99
C ASP A 146 -9.34 15.87 9.86
N GLY A 147 -8.61 14.93 10.46
CA GLY A 147 -8.95 13.53 10.45
C GLY A 147 -8.67 12.80 9.14
N THR A 148 -8.11 13.48 8.12
CA THR A 148 -7.76 12.83 6.84
C THR A 148 -6.86 11.61 7.07
N LEU A 149 -7.21 10.48 6.47
CA LEU A 149 -6.43 9.25 6.60
C LEU A 149 -5.04 9.40 5.97
N LEU A 150 -4.01 9.05 6.73
CA LEU A 150 -2.61 9.08 6.33
C LEU A 150 -2.07 7.68 6.00
N GLY A 151 -2.58 6.65 6.67
CA GLY A 151 -2.16 5.28 6.44
C GLY A 151 -2.94 4.26 7.26
N VAL A 152 -3.00 3.04 6.75
CA VAL A 152 -3.67 1.90 7.40
C VAL A 152 -2.76 0.68 7.30
N HIS A 153 -2.55 0.01 8.43
CA HIS A 153 -1.67 -1.15 8.58
C HIS A 153 -2.39 -2.25 9.34
N MET A 154 -2.35 -3.46 8.80
CA MET A 154 -3.16 -4.56 9.29
C MET A 154 -2.34 -5.85 9.35
N ILE A 155 -2.58 -6.64 10.36
CA ILE A 155 -2.15 -8.04 10.45
C ILE A 155 -3.32 -8.84 10.99
N GLY A 156 -3.72 -9.92 10.33
CA GLY A 156 -4.85 -10.74 10.78
C GLY A 156 -5.61 -11.42 9.63
N PRO A 157 -6.85 -11.85 9.90
CA PRO A 157 -7.65 -12.56 8.91
C PRO A 157 -8.06 -11.65 7.74
N VAL A 158 -7.96 -12.16 6.54
CA VAL A 158 -8.42 -11.55 5.27
C VAL A 158 -8.00 -10.10 5.05
N VAL A 159 -6.93 -9.63 5.71
CA VAL A 159 -6.51 -8.22 5.62
C VAL A 159 -6.01 -7.84 4.23
N THR A 160 -5.59 -8.81 3.42
CA THR A 160 -5.22 -8.58 2.01
C THR A 160 -6.42 -8.21 1.13
N GLU A 161 -7.65 -8.51 1.58
CA GLU A 161 -8.90 -8.05 0.96
C GLU A 161 -9.36 -6.73 1.58
N LEU A 162 -9.28 -6.62 2.92
CA LEU A 162 -9.69 -5.41 3.66
C LEU A 162 -8.93 -4.16 3.22
N VAL A 163 -7.67 -4.29 2.83
CA VAL A 163 -6.83 -3.16 2.40
C VAL A 163 -7.40 -2.39 1.22
N SER A 164 -8.29 -2.98 0.43
CA SER A 164 -8.93 -2.33 -0.72
C SER A 164 -9.80 -1.14 -0.31
N GLU A 165 -10.56 -1.25 0.79
CA GLU A 165 -11.33 -0.14 1.35
C GLU A 165 -10.41 0.99 1.83
N ALA A 166 -9.36 0.65 2.59
CA ALA A 166 -8.37 1.62 3.04
C ALA A 166 -7.68 2.34 1.86
N THR A 167 -7.37 1.60 0.80
CA THR A 167 -6.75 2.15 -0.42
C THR A 167 -7.67 3.15 -1.11
N LEU A 168 -8.96 2.81 -1.24
CA LEU A 168 -9.96 3.70 -1.81
C LEU A 168 -10.14 4.96 -0.94
N ALA A 169 -10.23 4.80 0.37
CA ALA A 169 -10.35 5.91 1.31
C ALA A 169 -9.15 6.88 1.19
N LEU A 170 -7.91 6.37 1.17
CA LEU A 170 -6.73 7.20 0.95
C LEU A 170 -6.74 7.87 -0.44
N GLN A 171 -7.18 7.17 -1.49
CA GLN A 171 -7.26 7.72 -2.84
C GLN A 171 -8.22 8.91 -2.94
N LEU A 172 -9.31 8.86 -2.20
CA LEU A 172 -10.32 9.92 -2.10
C LEU A 172 -9.98 11.01 -1.09
N ASN A 173 -8.87 10.90 -0.34
CA ASN A 173 -8.53 11.71 0.82
C ASN A 173 -9.65 11.71 1.88
N ALA A 174 -10.28 10.58 2.08
CA ALA A 174 -11.31 10.42 3.09
C ALA A 174 -10.71 10.62 4.50
N SER A 175 -11.52 11.13 5.40
CA SER A 175 -11.22 11.21 6.83
C SER A 175 -11.65 9.94 7.57
N ALA A 176 -11.25 9.82 8.81
CA ALA A 176 -11.76 8.78 9.69
C ALA A 176 -13.28 8.91 9.92
N ASP A 177 -13.82 10.14 9.86
CA ASP A 177 -15.25 10.40 10.03
C ASP A 177 -16.08 9.74 8.93
N GLU A 178 -15.64 9.81 7.64
CA GLU A 178 -16.34 9.11 6.54
C GLU A 178 -16.33 7.60 6.72
N LEU A 179 -15.26 7.00 7.27
CA LEU A 179 -15.26 5.58 7.61
C LEU A 179 -16.22 5.26 8.76
N MET A 180 -16.32 6.14 9.76
CA MET A 180 -17.24 5.99 10.88
C MET A 180 -18.70 6.12 10.47
N GLU A 181 -19.00 6.98 9.50
CA GLU A 181 -20.34 7.18 8.93
C GLU A 181 -20.73 6.08 7.93
N THR A 182 -19.76 5.33 7.42
CA THR A 182 -20.01 4.22 6.48
C THR A 182 -20.62 3.03 7.22
N ILE A 183 -21.80 2.59 6.77
CA ILE A 183 -22.47 1.40 7.35
C ILE A 183 -21.78 0.13 6.86
N HIS A 184 -21.13 -0.58 7.77
CA HIS A 184 -20.53 -1.89 7.52
C HIS A 184 -21.51 -3.02 7.83
N ALA A 185 -21.54 -4.05 6.98
CA ALA A 185 -22.43 -5.19 7.19
C ALA A 185 -22.03 -6.01 8.42
N HIS A 186 -23.02 -6.48 9.18
CA HIS A 186 -22.84 -7.34 10.35
C HIS A 186 -23.37 -8.77 10.09
N PRO A 187 -22.62 -9.87 10.48
CA PRO A 187 -21.25 -9.84 11.02
C PRO A 187 -20.21 -9.94 9.90
N THR A 188 -19.25 -9.05 9.86
CA THR A 188 -18.13 -9.09 8.91
C THR A 188 -16.80 -8.76 9.59
N VAL A 189 -15.68 -9.16 8.96
CA VAL A 189 -14.36 -8.74 9.41
C VAL A 189 -14.12 -7.25 9.13
N TYR A 190 -14.83 -6.67 8.14
CA TYR A 190 -14.76 -5.23 7.80
C TYR A 190 -15.17 -4.30 8.94
N GLU A 191 -16.02 -4.74 9.88
CA GLU A 191 -16.39 -3.94 11.05
C GLU A 191 -15.16 -3.54 11.90
N ALA A 192 -14.05 -4.29 11.81
CA ALA A 192 -12.80 -3.92 12.45
C ALA A 192 -12.19 -2.62 11.87
N MET A 193 -12.50 -2.27 10.62
CA MET A 193 -12.13 -0.97 10.02
C MET A 193 -12.88 0.17 10.70
N LEU A 194 -14.19 0.03 10.86
CA LEU A 194 -15.04 0.98 11.58
C LEU A 194 -14.56 1.19 13.02
N ASP A 195 -14.30 0.10 13.75
CA ASP A 195 -13.83 0.18 15.13
C ASP A 195 -12.44 0.82 15.25
N ALA A 196 -11.54 0.55 14.29
CA ALA A 196 -10.23 1.23 14.27
C ALA A 196 -10.38 2.74 13.99
N ALA A 197 -11.30 3.16 13.10
CA ALA A 197 -11.61 4.57 12.86
C ALA A 197 -12.22 5.23 14.10
N ASN A 198 -13.19 4.61 14.75
CA ASN A 198 -13.77 5.07 16.02
C ASN A 198 -12.70 5.24 17.11
N ASN A 199 -11.71 4.34 17.18
CA ASN A 199 -10.64 4.40 18.17
C ASN A 199 -9.71 5.60 18.01
N ILE A 200 -9.62 6.24 16.81
CA ILE A 200 -8.90 7.50 16.61
C ILE A 200 -9.44 8.61 17.55
N TYR A 201 -10.73 8.54 17.86
CA TYR A 201 -11.43 9.50 18.74
C TYR A 201 -11.78 8.90 20.11
N GLY A 202 -11.37 7.68 20.43
CA GLY A 202 -11.70 6.99 21.69
C GLY A 202 -13.16 6.56 21.78
N LEU A 203 -13.83 6.33 20.66
CA LEU A 203 -15.26 5.99 20.55
C LEU A 203 -15.51 4.51 20.24
N THR A 204 -14.53 3.63 20.40
CA THR A 204 -14.67 2.20 20.11
C THR A 204 -15.77 1.56 20.98
N ILE A 205 -16.65 0.76 20.35
CA ILE A 205 -17.78 0.12 21.01
C ILE A 205 -17.45 -1.31 21.45
N ASN A 206 -16.62 -2.03 20.65
CA ASN A 206 -16.39 -3.46 20.81
C ASN A 206 -14.99 -3.82 21.37
N ALA A 207 -14.29 -2.93 22.04
CA ALA A 207 -12.95 -3.17 22.57
C ALA A 207 -12.96 -3.47 24.07
#